data_88e7baba33ada3040b6e1cf995a837d4
#
_entry.id   88e7baba33ada3040b6e1cf995a837d4
#
_cell.length_a   1.000
_cell.length_b   1.000
_cell.length_c   1.000
_cell.angle_alpha   90.00
_cell.angle_beta   90.00
_cell.angle_gamma   90.00
#
_symmetry.space_group_name_H-M   'P 1'
#
loop_
_entity.id
_entity.type
_entity.pdbx_description
1 polymer ?
#
loop_
_entity_poly.entity_id
_entity_poly.type
_entity_poly.pdbx_seq_one_letter_code
_entity_poly.pdbx_strand_id
1 'polypeptide(L)'
;MTDAGLVLDTGCLLAYSEGTEAVGEQIAKVADKGQRVIIPALCLAAAYRQVTSDGWPLLDIVGDLGQVVVTPVEHDMCAILGGWSRTLGGMDLAQAAMEAARAVTPIMTDRRELLGEVLPKEWPIIDL
;
A
#
# COMPACT_ATOMS: atom_id res chain seq x y z
N MET A 1 -3.71 16.97 -9.51
CA MET A 1 -2.96 15.96 -10.23
C MET A 1 -2.16 15.10 -9.26
N THR A 2 -2.17 13.82 -9.48
CA THR A 2 -1.52 12.88 -8.57
C THR A 2 -0.07 12.69 -8.96
N ASP A 3 0.83 12.97 -8.04
CA ASP A 3 2.25 12.69 -8.23
C ASP A 3 2.62 11.41 -7.50
N ALA A 4 1.73 10.42 -7.54
CA ALA A 4 1.96 9.15 -6.87
C ALA A 4 3.05 8.36 -7.59
N GLY A 5 3.98 7.82 -6.83
CA GLY A 5 5.08 7.03 -7.34
C GLY A 5 5.10 5.60 -6.82
N LEU A 6 4.30 5.30 -5.81
CA LEU A 6 4.31 3.98 -5.18
C LEU A 6 3.09 3.79 -4.30
N VAL A 7 2.55 2.58 -4.31
CA VAL A 7 1.56 2.13 -3.32
C VAL A 7 2.23 1.07 -2.43
N LEU A 8 2.05 1.18 -1.12
CA LEU A 8 2.51 0.20 -0.15
C LEU A 8 1.33 -0.58 0.39
N ASP A 9 1.40 -1.91 0.38
CA ASP A 9 0.35 -2.74 0.97
C ASP A 9 0.63 -3.09 2.44
N THR A 10 -0.24 -3.91 3.03
CA THR A 10 -0.12 -4.30 4.43
C THR A 10 1.21 -4.98 4.73
N GLY A 11 1.67 -5.88 3.86
CA GLY A 11 2.94 -6.58 4.06
C GLY A 11 4.12 -5.63 4.14
N CYS A 12 4.11 -4.57 3.33
CA CYS A 12 5.15 -3.55 3.37
C CYS A 12 5.14 -2.79 4.69
N LEU A 13 3.95 -2.44 5.20
CA LEU A 13 3.83 -1.74 6.47
C LEU A 13 4.28 -2.60 7.64
N LEU A 14 3.97 -3.90 7.61
CA LEU A 14 4.45 -4.85 8.60
C LEU A 14 5.97 -4.94 8.57
N ALA A 15 6.56 -5.05 7.38
CA ALA A 15 8.01 -5.09 7.22
C ALA A 15 8.67 -3.80 7.74
N TYR A 16 8.07 -2.65 7.45
CA TYR A 16 8.56 -1.37 7.97
C TYR A 16 8.55 -1.35 9.50
N SER A 17 7.47 -1.85 10.12
CA SER A 17 7.33 -1.90 11.57
C SER A 17 8.35 -2.84 12.23
N GLU A 18 8.88 -3.78 11.47
CA GLU A 18 9.92 -4.71 11.93
C GLU A 18 11.34 -4.21 11.66
N GLY A 19 11.47 -3.02 11.10
CA GLY A 19 12.78 -2.41 10.82
C GLY A 19 13.40 -2.82 9.48
N THR A 20 12.64 -3.42 8.58
CA THR A 20 13.13 -3.79 7.25
C THR A 20 13.44 -2.53 6.44
N GLU A 21 14.69 -2.40 6.01
CA GLU A 21 15.17 -1.18 5.33
C GLU A 21 14.60 -1.01 3.92
N ALA A 22 14.24 -2.10 3.24
CA ALA A 22 13.83 -2.05 1.85
C ALA A 22 12.64 -1.10 1.61
N VAL A 23 11.67 -1.08 2.53
CA VAL A 23 10.50 -0.21 2.41
C VAL A 23 10.90 1.26 2.56
N GLY A 24 11.70 1.58 3.57
CA GLY A 24 12.20 2.93 3.78
C GLY A 24 13.02 3.44 2.61
N GLU A 25 13.83 2.58 1.99
CA GLU A 25 14.60 2.92 0.79
C GLU A 25 13.70 3.27 -0.39
N GLN A 26 12.63 2.51 -0.60
CA GLN A 26 11.68 2.81 -1.67
C GLN A 26 10.93 4.13 -1.42
N ILE A 27 10.54 4.39 -0.17
CA ILE A 27 9.93 5.66 0.19
C ILE A 27 10.89 6.81 -0.14
N ALA A 28 12.15 6.68 0.23
CA ALA A 28 13.17 7.71 -0.04
C ALA A 28 13.36 7.93 -1.54
N LYS A 29 13.39 6.88 -2.35
CA LYS A 29 13.52 7.00 -3.80
C LYS A 29 12.35 7.76 -4.42
N VAL A 30 11.15 7.49 -3.95
CA VAL A 30 9.94 8.17 -4.44
C VAL A 30 9.97 9.64 -4.05
N ALA A 31 10.35 9.93 -2.80
CA ALA A 31 10.48 11.29 -2.30
C ALA A 31 11.53 12.10 -3.08
N ASP A 32 12.66 11.48 -3.41
CA ASP A 32 13.72 12.12 -4.18
C ASP A 32 13.27 12.54 -5.58
N LYS A 33 12.27 11.86 -6.12
CA LYS A 33 11.66 12.21 -7.41
C LYS A 33 10.53 13.23 -7.28
N GLY A 34 10.27 13.73 -6.09
CA GLY A 34 9.17 14.64 -5.83
C GLY A 34 7.80 14.01 -5.91
N GLN A 35 7.75 12.68 -5.79
CA GLN A 35 6.50 11.93 -5.87
C GLN A 35 6.00 11.53 -4.48
N ARG A 36 4.75 11.08 -4.42
CA ARG A 36 4.12 10.68 -3.17
C ARG A 36 3.99 9.17 -3.07
N VAL A 37 3.98 8.69 -1.83
CA VAL A 37 3.72 7.29 -1.50
C VAL A 37 2.29 7.19 -0.99
N ILE A 38 1.52 6.28 -1.57
CA ILE A 38 0.14 6.02 -1.15
C ILE A 38 0.13 4.85 -0.19
N ILE A 39 -0.49 5.06 0.97
CA ILE A 39 -0.80 4.00 1.92
C ILE A 39 -2.33 3.91 2.00
N PRO A 40 -2.93 2.81 1.50
CA PRO A 40 -4.37 2.64 1.64
C PRO A 40 -4.78 2.54 3.11
N ALA A 41 -5.86 3.22 3.49
CA ALA A 41 -6.30 3.23 4.89
C ALA A 41 -6.54 1.83 5.44
N LEU A 42 -7.09 0.92 4.64
CA LEU A 42 -7.34 -0.45 5.09
C LEU A 42 -6.05 -1.23 5.31
N CYS A 43 -5.00 -0.94 4.54
CA CYS A 43 -3.68 -1.56 4.74
C CYS A 43 -3.06 -1.06 6.05
N LEU A 44 -3.17 0.23 6.34
CA LEU A 44 -2.67 0.79 7.58
C LEU A 44 -3.43 0.21 8.79
N ALA A 45 -4.75 0.14 8.70
CA ALA A 45 -5.58 -0.44 9.76
C ALA A 45 -5.25 -1.93 9.98
N ALA A 46 -5.07 -2.69 8.89
CA ALA A 46 -4.70 -4.10 8.98
C ALA A 46 -3.32 -4.29 9.62
N ALA A 47 -2.38 -3.40 9.31
CA ALA A 47 -1.05 -3.44 9.92
C ALA A 47 -1.13 -3.16 11.43
N TYR A 48 -1.87 -2.14 11.85
CA TYR A 48 -2.08 -1.86 13.27
C TYR A 48 -2.70 -3.05 14.01
N ARG A 49 -3.60 -3.76 13.37
CA ARG A 49 -4.23 -4.94 13.96
C ARG A 49 -3.23 -6.07 14.20
N GLN A 50 -2.25 -6.21 13.31
CA GLN A 50 -1.33 -7.35 13.34
C GLN A 50 -0.07 -7.11 14.15
N VAL A 51 0.40 -5.87 14.26
CA VAL A 51 1.62 -5.59 15.02
C VAL A 51 1.35 -5.57 16.51
N THR A 52 2.40 -5.85 17.29
CA THR A 52 2.36 -5.64 18.73
C THR A 52 2.46 -4.14 19.01
N SER A 53 2.22 -3.76 20.29
CA SER A 53 2.34 -2.36 20.69
C SER A 53 3.72 -1.76 20.39
N ASP A 54 4.77 -2.59 20.33
CA ASP A 54 6.12 -2.13 19.99
C ASP A 54 6.26 -1.65 18.54
N GLY A 55 5.44 -2.18 17.64
CA GLY A 55 5.45 -1.77 16.24
C GLY A 55 4.60 -0.54 15.96
N TRP A 56 3.69 -0.16 16.83
CA TRP A 56 2.79 0.96 16.61
C TRP A 56 3.51 2.29 16.38
N PRO A 57 4.55 2.65 17.16
CA PRO A 57 5.24 3.91 16.90
C PRO A 57 5.82 4.04 15.50
N LEU A 58 6.31 2.95 14.92
CA LEU A 58 6.83 2.96 13.55
C LEU A 58 5.72 3.15 12.53
N LEU A 59 4.55 2.55 12.75
CA LEU A 59 3.39 2.79 11.88
C LEU A 59 2.90 4.23 11.98
N ASP A 60 2.90 4.81 13.18
CA ASP A 60 2.56 6.22 13.37
C ASP A 60 3.52 7.11 12.59
N ILE A 61 4.83 6.80 12.64
CA ILE A 61 5.84 7.56 11.92
C ILE A 61 5.61 7.49 10.41
N VAL A 62 5.43 6.29 9.85
CA VAL A 62 5.30 6.14 8.39
C VAL A 62 4.04 6.83 7.88
N GLY A 63 2.94 6.79 8.62
CA GLY A 63 1.70 7.45 8.25
C GLY A 63 1.79 8.98 8.26
N ASP A 64 2.72 9.53 9.04
CA ASP A 64 2.89 10.97 9.19
C ASP A 64 4.03 11.56 8.35
N LEU A 65 4.73 10.74 7.58
CA LEU A 65 5.78 11.25 6.70
C LEU A 65 5.20 12.22 5.67
N GLY A 66 5.92 13.31 5.41
CA GLY A 66 5.42 14.38 4.55
C GLY A 66 5.09 13.96 3.13
N GLN A 67 5.81 12.97 2.59
CA GLN A 67 5.57 12.45 1.24
C GLN A 67 4.52 11.34 1.20
N VAL A 68 4.02 10.90 2.34
CA VAL A 68 3.01 9.84 2.43
C VAL A 68 1.60 10.42 2.44
N VAL A 69 0.71 9.79 1.70
CA VAL A 69 -0.72 10.09 1.72
C VAL A 69 -1.47 8.82 2.09
N VAL A 70 -2.24 8.88 3.17
CA VAL A 70 -3.13 7.79 3.54
C VAL A 70 -4.45 8.01 2.83
N THR A 71 -4.84 7.09 1.95
CA THR A 71 -6.05 7.23 1.13
C THR A 71 -7.26 6.57 1.79
N PRO A 72 -8.38 7.29 1.93
CA PRO A 72 -9.57 6.74 2.54
C PRO A 72 -10.33 5.80 1.59
N VAL A 73 -11.22 5.00 2.14
CA VAL A 73 -12.21 4.28 1.35
C VAL A 73 -13.41 5.20 1.14
N GLU A 74 -13.78 5.39 -0.12
CA GLU A 74 -14.92 6.22 -0.49
C GLU A 74 -16.09 5.36 -0.95
N HIS A 75 -17.29 5.91 -0.89
CA HIS A 75 -18.52 5.20 -1.21
C HIS A 75 -18.47 4.54 -2.60
N ASP A 76 -17.96 5.24 -3.60
CA ASP A 76 -17.90 4.74 -4.98
C ASP A 76 -16.89 3.61 -5.18
N MET A 77 -16.04 3.35 -4.21
CA MET A 77 -15.07 2.25 -4.25
C MET A 77 -15.66 0.93 -3.75
N CYS A 78 -16.76 0.99 -3.02
CA CYS A 78 -17.24 -0.17 -2.24
C CYS A 78 -17.57 -1.40 -3.09
N ALA A 79 -18.19 -1.21 -4.25
CA ALA A 79 -18.56 -2.32 -5.12
C ALA A 79 -17.33 -3.09 -5.63
N ILE A 80 -16.32 -2.35 -6.10
CA ILE A 80 -15.09 -2.95 -6.61
C ILE A 80 -14.27 -3.56 -5.47
N LEU A 81 -14.19 -2.88 -4.33
CA LEU A 81 -13.52 -3.43 -3.15
C LEU A 81 -14.12 -4.77 -2.77
N GLY A 82 -15.46 -4.84 -2.67
CA GLY A 82 -16.14 -6.07 -2.34
C GLY A 82 -15.85 -7.17 -3.35
N GLY A 83 -15.94 -6.85 -4.64
CA GLY A 83 -15.69 -7.81 -5.71
C GLY A 83 -14.24 -8.31 -5.73
N TRP A 84 -13.28 -7.41 -5.68
CA TRP A 84 -11.86 -7.78 -5.71
C TRP A 84 -11.41 -8.48 -4.44
N SER A 85 -11.99 -8.15 -3.28
CA SER A 85 -11.60 -8.81 -2.03
C SER A 85 -11.94 -10.30 -2.04
N ARG A 86 -12.94 -10.72 -2.80
CA ARG A 86 -13.26 -12.14 -2.95
C ARG A 86 -12.13 -12.91 -3.62
N THR A 87 -11.49 -12.30 -4.60
CA THR A 87 -10.35 -12.90 -5.31
C THR A 87 -9.07 -12.78 -4.49
N LEU A 88 -8.85 -11.62 -3.87
CA LEU A 88 -7.59 -11.30 -3.19
C LEU A 88 -7.53 -11.78 -1.74
N GLY A 89 -8.67 -12.14 -1.16
CA GLY A 89 -8.71 -12.66 0.20
C GLY A 89 -8.75 -11.60 1.29
N GLY A 90 -8.88 -10.33 0.95
CA GLY A 90 -8.98 -9.27 1.95
C GLY A 90 -9.26 -7.89 1.37
N MET A 91 -9.94 -7.07 2.15
CA MET A 91 -10.27 -5.70 1.75
C MET A 91 -9.06 -4.80 1.63
N ASP A 92 -8.04 -5.04 2.45
CA ASP A 92 -6.82 -4.25 2.46
C ASP A 92 -6.06 -4.40 1.13
N LEU A 93 -5.84 -5.64 0.69
CA LEU A 93 -5.16 -5.88 -0.58
C LEU A 93 -6.00 -5.37 -1.75
N ALA A 94 -7.32 -5.48 -1.67
CA ALA A 94 -8.22 -4.95 -2.68
C ALA A 94 -8.09 -3.42 -2.79
N GLN A 95 -8.02 -2.71 -1.68
CA GLN A 95 -7.81 -1.26 -1.72
C GLN A 95 -6.44 -0.91 -2.30
N ALA A 96 -5.40 -1.67 -1.93
CA ALA A 96 -4.07 -1.43 -2.49
C ALA A 96 -4.07 -1.56 -4.01
N ALA A 97 -4.70 -2.61 -4.55
CA ALA A 97 -4.82 -2.79 -5.99
C ALA A 97 -5.60 -1.66 -6.65
N MET A 98 -6.69 -1.23 -6.04
CA MET A 98 -7.50 -0.12 -6.57
C MET A 98 -6.73 1.19 -6.60
N GLU A 99 -5.99 1.50 -5.53
CA GLU A 99 -5.21 2.73 -5.48
C GLU A 99 -4.10 2.72 -6.53
N ALA A 100 -3.45 1.58 -6.73
CA ALA A 100 -2.45 1.44 -7.79
C ALA A 100 -3.07 1.67 -9.16
N ALA A 101 -4.24 1.07 -9.43
CA ALA A 101 -4.93 1.23 -10.70
C ALA A 101 -5.40 2.67 -10.92
N ARG A 102 -5.96 3.32 -9.90
CA ARG A 102 -6.46 4.70 -10.01
C ARG A 102 -5.34 5.70 -10.27
N ALA A 103 -4.23 5.53 -9.58
CA ALA A 103 -3.08 6.43 -9.70
C ALA A 103 -2.14 6.04 -10.86
N VAL A 104 -2.39 4.91 -11.50
CA VAL A 104 -1.54 4.34 -12.55
C VAL A 104 -0.08 4.31 -12.05
N THR A 105 0.13 3.64 -10.92
CA THR A 105 1.41 3.67 -10.24
C THR A 105 1.85 2.27 -9.79
N PRO A 106 3.17 2.05 -9.62
CA PRO A 106 3.67 0.77 -9.10
C PRO A 106 3.16 0.48 -7.71
N ILE A 107 3.12 -0.81 -7.38
CA ILE A 107 2.79 -1.29 -6.05
C ILE A 107 3.93 -2.16 -5.52
N MET A 108 4.32 -1.96 -4.27
CA MET A 108 5.27 -2.82 -3.58
C MET A 108 4.48 -3.82 -2.74
N THR A 109 4.84 -5.09 -2.82
CA THR A 109 4.07 -6.16 -2.19
C THR A 109 4.91 -7.43 -2.03
N ASP A 110 4.52 -8.25 -1.07
CA ASP A 110 4.98 -9.65 -0.98
C ASP A 110 3.95 -10.63 -1.57
N ARG A 111 2.90 -10.10 -2.23
CA ARG A 111 1.76 -10.88 -2.74
C ARG A 111 1.57 -10.69 -4.24
N ARG A 112 2.67 -10.69 -5.00
CA ARG A 112 2.66 -10.46 -6.45
C ARG A 112 1.65 -11.33 -7.19
N GLU A 113 1.59 -12.61 -6.88
CA GLU A 113 0.72 -13.54 -7.59
C GLU A 113 -0.77 -13.21 -7.39
N LEU A 114 -1.16 -12.87 -6.16
CA LEU A 114 -2.52 -12.47 -5.89
C LEU A 114 -2.89 -11.18 -6.63
N LEU A 115 -2.03 -10.17 -6.57
CA LEU A 115 -2.29 -8.91 -7.25
C LEU A 115 -2.41 -9.09 -8.76
N GLY A 116 -1.69 -10.05 -9.33
CA GLY A 116 -1.78 -10.40 -10.73
C GLY A 116 -3.15 -10.91 -11.17
N GLU A 117 -4.01 -11.32 -10.22
CA GLU A 117 -5.36 -11.76 -10.54
C GLU A 117 -6.29 -10.60 -10.91
N VAL A 118 -5.99 -9.37 -10.47
CA VAL A 118 -6.85 -8.21 -10.71
C VAL A 118 -6.15 -7.08 -11.47
N LEU A 119 -4.83 -6.99 -11.41
CA LEU A 119 -4.08 -5.97 -12.15
C LEU A 119 -3.66 -6.50 -13.52
N PRO A 120 -3.51 -5.62 -14.52
CA PRO A 120 -2.99 -6.02 -15.84
C PRO A 120 -1.67 -6.77 -15.73
N LYS A 121 -1.45 -7.69 -16.65
CA LYS A 121 -0.34 -8.63 -16.64
C LYS A 121 1.05 -7.98 -16.50
N GLU A 122 1.23 -6.82 -17.07
CA GLU A 122 2.51 -6.13 -17.07
C GLU A 122 2.57 -4.97 -16.06
N TRP A 123 1.68 -4.98 -15.08
CA TRP A 123 1.67 -3.93 -14.07
C TRP A 123 2.99 -3.92 -13.31
N PRO A 124 3.60 -2.74 -13.10
CA PRO A 124 4.85 -2.66 -12.37
C PRO A 124 4.64 -3.00 -10.89
N ILE A 125 5.22 -4.11 -10.49
CA ILE A 125 5.18 -4.60 -9.10
C ILE A 125 6.60 -4.67 -8.60
N ILE A 126 6.83 -4.11 -7.41
CA ILE A 126 8.11 -4.17 -6.73
C ILE A 126 7.98 -5.21 -5.62
N ASP A 127 8.82 -6.22 -5.67
CA ASP A 127 8.78 -7.28 -4.65
C ASP A 127 9.40 -6.78 -3.35
N LEU A 128 8.71 -7.08 -2.27
CA LEU A 128 9.19 -6.79 -0.93
C LEU A 128 10.32 -7.72 -0.54
#